data_524dff36e73586d05141cf8257e3fbb1
#
_entry.id   524dff36e73586d05141cf8257e3fbb1
#
_cell.length_a   1.000
_cell.length_b   1.000
_cell.length_c   1.000
_cell.angle_alpha   90.00
_cell.angle_beta   90.00
_cell.angle_gamma   90.00
#
_symmetry.space_group_name_H-M   'P 1'
#
loop_
_entity.id
_entity.type
_entity.pdbx_description
1 polymer ?
#
loop_
_entity_poly.entity_id
_entity_poly.type
_entity_poly.pdbx_seq_one_letter_code
_entity_poly.pdbx_strand_id
1 'polypeptide(L)'
;MRAYYVFPDIAEQICIRLEKHLQGGEYTAITEGELLASTLTAHLQEVNQDKHLRVRWYSEPLPESEGAMPHNPAWLEAWRQQAGLDNYGLHKVERLPGNVGYLDIREFYYPSWGGDTAVAAMNFLVNTNVLLVDLRKCRGGDPDMIALISSYIFGDERVHLSSLYWREQDVTEQYWTLPYIPGKHYGDKPVYVLTSKDTFSGGEEFAYNLKTRQRAILVGETTGGGAHPGSPYRIHAHFDVFIPNGRSINPITGTNWEGCGVAPDISVAQEQAFKVAYQLALKSIITSLGESPSGPFRALAEEAQTALAGQL
;
A
#
# COMPACT_ATOMS: atom_id res chain seq x y z
N MET A 1 0.18 -24.24 6.29
CA MET A 1 1.60 -23.79 6.12
C MET A 1 2.32 -24.58 5.03
N ARG A 2 2.62 -25.86 5.21
CA ARG A 2 3.42 -26.68 4.25
C ARG A 2 2.93 -26.60 2.80
N ALA A 3 1.62 -26.58 2.59
CA ALA A 3 1.03 -26.52 1.25
C ALA A 3 1.08 -25.14 0.58
N TYR A 4 0.93 -24.07 1.36
CA TYR A 4 0.61 -22.74 0.79
C TYR A 4 1.72 -21.69 0.96
N TYR A 5 2.49 -21.71 2.08
CA TYR A 5 3.47 -20.65 2.31
C TYR A 5 4.52 -20.61 1.18
N VAL A 6 4.84 -19.40 0.71
CA VAL A 6 5.64 -19.18 -0.52
C VAL A 6 7.02 -19.83 -0.51
N PHE A 7 7.62 -20.04 0.68
CA PHE A 7 8.93 -20.73 0.84
C PHE A 7 8.76 -22.08 1.55
N PRO A 8 8.82 -23.22 0.83
CA PRO A 8 8.57 -24.54 1.40
C PRO A 8 9.48 -24.92 2.58
N ASP A 9 10.77 -24.60 2.48
CA ASP A 9 11.76 -24.91 3.51
C ASP A 9 11.51 -24.13 4.81
N ILE A 10 11.10 -22.86 4.66
CA ILE A 10 10.71 -22.01 5.79
C ILE A 10 9.39 -22.51 6.40
N ALA A 11 8.44 -22.92 5.57
CA ALA A 11 7.18 -23.50 6.04
C ALA A 11 7.40 -24.72 6.95
N GLU A 12 8.33 -25.60 6.58
CA GLU A 12 8.68 -26.75 7.40
C GLU A 12 9.30 -26.35 8.74
N GLN A 13 10.23 -25.38 8.74
CA GLN A 13 10.83 -24.86 9.97
C GLN A 13 9.78 -24.23 10.90
N ILE A 14 8.84 -23.47 10.35
CA ILE A 14 7.72 -22.87 11.11
C ILE A 14 6.86 -23.98 11.73
N CYS A 15 6.51 -25.03 10.97
CA CYS A 15 5.71 -26.13 11.49
C CYS A 15 6.41 -26.86 12.64
N ILE A 16 7.71 -27.17 12.49
CA ILE A 16 8.51 -27.81 13.55
C ILE A 16 8.52 -26.91 14.81
N ARG A 17 8.65 -25.60 14.65
CA ARG A 17 8.66 -24.67 15.77
C ARG A 17 7.31 -24.65 16.50
N LEU A 18 6.20 -24.57 15.76
CA LEU A 18 4.85 -24.61 16.34
C LEU A 18 4.57 -25.94 17.08
N GLU A 19 4.99 -27.07 16.51
CA GLU A 19 4.86 -28.39 17.13
C GLU A 19 5.63 -28.46 18.47
N LYS A 20 6.81 -27.83 18.53
CA LYS A 20 7.60 -27.74 19.77
C LYS A 20 6.88 -26.89 20.84
N HIS A 21 6.32 -25.73 20.51
CA HIS A 21 5.54 -24.90 21.43
C HIS A 21 4.29 -25.65 21.94
N LEU A 22 3.62 -26.38 21.04
CA LEU A 22 2.46 -27.21 21.40
C LEU A 22 2.84 -28.32 22.40
N GLN A 23 3.94 -29.05 22.15
CA GLN A 23 4.47 -30.10 23.04
C GLN A 23 4.93 -29.53 24.40
N GLY A 24 5.43 -28.27 24.37
CA GLY A 24 5.78 -27.53 25.59
C GLY A 24 4.59 -27.07 26.43
N GLY A 25 3.35 -27.25 25.94
CA GLY A 25 2.12 -26.87 26.65
C GLY A 25 1.86 -25.37 26.68
N GLU A 26 2.55 -24.57 25.85
CA GLU A 26 2.51 -23.11 25.93
C GLU A 26 1.12 -22.49 25.61
N TYR A 27 0.25 -23.24 24.92
CA TYR A 27 -1.11 -22.78 24.59
C TYR A 27 -2.17 -23.25 25.60
N THR A 28 -1.85 -24.16 26.54
CA THR A 28 -2.82 -24.88 27.39
C THR A 28 -3.56 -23.94 28.35
N ALA A 29 -2.90 -22.89 28.83
CA ALA A 29 -3.47 -21.94 29.78
C ALA A 29 -4.13 -20.71 29.14
N ILE A 30 -4.09 -20.60 27.79
CA ILE A 30 -4.63 -19.44 27.09
C ILE A 30 -6.12 -19.67 26.83
N THR A 31 -6.98 -18.89 27.48
CA THR A 31 -8.44 -18.95 27.32
C THR A 31 -9.00 -17.82 26.45
N GLU A 32 -8.26 -16.72 26.28
CA GLU A 32 -8.67 -15.55 25.51
C GLU A 32 -8.27 -15.71 24.04
N GLY A 33 -9.25 -15.58 23.13
CA GLY A 33 -9.03 -15.81 21.68
C GLY A 33 -8.03 -14.83 21.06
N GLU A 34 -8.09 -13.56 21.46
CA GLU A 34 -7.14 -12.53 20.96
C GLU A 34 -5.71 -12.80 21.43
N LEU A 35 -5.54 -13.22 22.71
CA LEU A 35 -4.24 -13.60 23.24
C LEU A 35 -3.70 -14.85 22.53
N LEU A 36 -4.55 -15.83 22.24
CA LEU A 36 -4.11 -17.02 21.48
C LEU A 36 -3.67 -16.63 20.05
N ALA A 37 -4.44 -15.79 19.36
CA ALA A 37 -4.10 -15.31 18.02
C ALA A 37 -2.77 -14.56 17.99
N SER A 38 -2.54 -13.65 18.93
CA SER A 38 -1.28 -12.89 19.04
C SER A 38 -0.09 -13.79 19.38
N THR A 39 -0.27 -14.75 20.29
CA THR A 39 0.77 -15.74 20.65
C THR A 39 1.14 -16.62 19.45
N LEU A 40 0.14 -17.16 18.75
CA LEU A 40 0.38 -17.96 17.54
C LEU A 40 1.06 -17.13 16.45
N THR A 41 0.68 -15.87 16.27
CA THR A 41 1.33 -14.95 15.31
C THR A 41 2.80 -14.76 15.65
N ALA A 42 3.14 -14.51 16.92
CA ALA A 42 4.53 -14.36 17.35
C ALA A 42 5.35 -15.62 17.04
N HIS A 43 4.83 -16.81 17.35
CA HIS A 43 5.51 -18.07 17.08
C HIS A 43 5.64 -18.39 15.58
N LEU A 44 4.64 -18.02 14.77
CA LEU A 44 4.72 -18.12 13.30
C LEU A 44 5.85 -17.27 12.73
N GLN A 45 6.08 -16.09 13.28
CA GLN A 45 7.07 -15.12 12.81
C GLN A 45 8.49 -15.34 13.37
N GLU A 46 8.70 -16.27 14.31
CA GLU A 46 10.02 -16.53 14.92
C GLU A 46 11.10 -16.92 13.89
N VAL A 47 10.71 -17.57 12.79
CA VAL A 47 11.66 -18.13 11.83
C VAL A 47 12.19 -17.09 10.86
N ASN A 48 11.29 -16.26 10.27
CA ASN A 48 11.66 -15.32 9.20
C ASN A 48 11.05 -13.93 9.34
N GLN A 49 10.31 -13.65 10.41
CA GLN A 49 9.70 -12.37 10.72
C GLN A 49 8.76 -11.82 9.63
N ASP A 50 8.16 -12.69 8.81
CA ASP A 50 7.19 -12.31 7.79
C ASP A 50 5.92 -11.74 8.44
N LYS A 51 5.75 -10.43 8.34
CA LYS A 51 4.67 -9.69 9.02
C LYS A 51 3.28 -9.95 8.43
N HIS A 52 3.21 -10.50 7.22
CA HIS A 52 1.92 -10.94 6.66
C HIS A 52 1.44 -12.24 7.29
N LEU A 53 2.35 -13.11 7.72
CA LEU A 53 2.01 -14.37 8.36
C LEU A 53 1.47 -14.11 9.76
N ARG A 54 0.14 -14.19 9.92
CA ARG A 54 -0.55 -13.84 11.17
C ARG A 54 -1.84 -14.61 11.37
N VAL A 55 -2.15 -14.93 12.62
CA VAL A 55 -3.45 -15.44 13.06
C VAL A 55 -4.32 -14.29 13.51
N ARG A 56 -5.60 -14.31 13.18
CA ARG A 56 -6.60 -13.32 13.62
C ARG A 56 -7.72 -14.03 14.35
N TRP A 57 -8.22 -13.39 15.38
CA TRP A 57 -9.43 -13.81 16.11
C TRP A 57 -10.59 -12.87 15.80
N TYR A 58 -11.80 -13.42 15.79
CA TYR A 58 -13.05 -12.70 15.52
C TYR A 58 -14.09 -13.03 16.58
N SER A 59 -14.78 -12.03 17.10
CA SER A 59 -15.90 -12.20 18.06
C SER A 59 -17.08 -12.93 17.41
N GLU A 60 -17.37 -12.62 16.14
CA GLU A 60 -18.40 -13.29 15.35
C GLU A 60 -17.82 -14.45 14.56
N PRO A 61 -18.58 -15.55 14.38
CA PRO A 61 -18.10 -16.67 13.60
C PRO A 61 -17.86 -16.31 12.13
N LEU A 62 -16.72 -16.73 11.62
CA LEU A 62 -16.41 -16.63 10.19
C LEU A 62 -17.29 -17.57 9.38
N PRO A 63 -17.70 -17.18 8.15
CA PRO A 63 -18.42 -18.09 7.26
C PRO A 63 -17.58 -19.35 6.98
N GLU A 64 -18.27 -20.47 6.81
CA GLU A 64 -17.63 -21.72 6.40
C GLU A 64 -17.00 -21.55 5.02
N SER A 65 -15.76 -21.98 4.87
CA SER A 65 -14.99 -21.89 3.62
C SER A 65 -14.06 -23.08 3.49
N GLU A 66 -14.05 -23.68 2.30
CA GLU A 66 -13.01 -24.60 1.88
C GLU A 66 -11.96 -23.81 1.08
N GLY A 67 -10.72 -23.72 1.60
CA GLY A 67 -9.65 -22.96 0.97
C GLY A 67 -9.56 -21.51 1.43
N ALA A 68 -9.03 -20.65 0.57
CA ALA A 68 -8.83 -19.23 0.87
C ALA A 68 -10.15 -18.47 0.99
N MET A 69 -10.25 -17.60 2.00
CA MET A 69 -11.46 -16.81 2.29
C MET A 69 -11.98 -15.95 1.12
N PRO A 70 -11.11 -15.33 0.27
CA PRO A 70 -11.59 -14.57 -0.89
C PRO A 70 -12.44 -15.36 -1.90
N HIS A 71 -12.39 -16.68 -1.86
CA HIS A 71 -13.27 -17.52 -2.68
C HIS A 71 -14.67 -17.75 -2.07
N ASN A 72 -14.91 -17.26 -0.84
CA ASN A 72 -16.23 -17.34 -0.21
C ASN A 72 -17.09 -16.12 -0.60
N PRO A 73 -18.24 -16.29 -1.28
CA PRO A 73 -19.06 -15.18 -1.75
C PRO A 73 -19.60 -14.29 -0.62
N ALA A 74 -19.97 -14.87 0.53
CA ALA A 74 -20.50 -14.10 1.66
C ALA A 74 -19.42 -13.24 2.31
N TRP A 75 -18.19 -13.75 2.42
CA TRP A 75 -17.05 -12.98 2.91
C TRP A 75 -16.71 -11.84 1.94
N LEU A 76 -16.68 -12.13 0.65
CA LEU A 76 -16.39 -11.16 -0.39
C LEU A 76 -17.42 -10.01 -0.41
N GLU A 77 -18.69 -10.33 -0.25
CA GLU A 77 -19.76 -9.32 -0.21
C GLU A 77 -19.67 -8.44 1.05
N ALA A 78 -19.39 -9.04 2.22
CA ALA A 78 -19.16 -8.27 3.45
C ALA A 78 -17.95 -7.32 3.31
N TRP A 79 -16.86 -7.79 2.69
CA TRP A 79 -15.70 -6.97 2.42
C TRP A 79 -15.98 -5.84 1.42
N ARG A 80 -16.79 -6.13 0.38
CA ARG A 80 -17.23 -5.11 -0.57
C ARG A 80 -18.08 -4.02 0.09
N GLN A 81 -18.97 -4.39 1.02
CA GLN A 81 -19.77 -3.43 1.78
C GLN A 81 -18.88 -2.54 2.65
N GLN A 82 -17.92 -3.13 3.36
CA GLN A 82 -16.92 -2.37 4.13
C GLN A 82 -16.12 -1.42 3.23
N ALA A 83 -15.66 -1.89 2.07
CA ALA A 83 -14.95 -1.06 1.11
C ALA A 83 -15.78 0.18 0.68
N GLY A 84 -17.09 0.01 0.50
CA GLY A 84 -18.00 1.13 0.20
C GLY A 84 -18.08 2.17 1.34
N LEU A 85 -18.11 1.71 2.60
CA LEU A 85 -18.10 2.60 3.77
C LEU A 85 -16.77 3.36 3.90
N ASP A 86 -15.66 2.76 3.47
CA ASP A 86 -14.32 3.37 3.47
C ASP A 86 -14.05 4.21 2.19
N ASN A 87 -15.08 4.46 1.39
CA ASN A 87 -14.95 5.13 0.09
C ASN A 87 -13.84 4.51 -0.78
N TYR A 88 -13.78 3.17 -0.77
CA TYR A 88 -12.80 2.37 -1.51
C TYR A 88 -11.34 2.76 -1.21
N GLY A 89 -11.07 3.13 0.05
CA GLY A 89 -9.74 3.48 0.54
C GLY A 89 -9.25 4.88 0.15
N LEU A 90 -9.99 5.62 -0.65
CA LEU A 90 -9.67 7.00 -1.03
C LEU A 90 -10.26 7.97 0.00
N HIS A 91 -9.49 8.21 1.05
CA HIS A 91 -9.97 8.92 2.24
C HIS A 91 -10.16 10.42 2.01
N LYS A 92 -9.28 11.04 1.22
CA LYS A 92 -9.32 12.49 0.94
C LYS A 92 -8.70 12.82 -0.41
N VAL A 93 -9.36 13.70 -1.16
CA VAL A 93 -8.82 14.37 -2.33
C VAL A 93 -9.01 15.87 -2.16
N GLU A 94 -7.96 16.65 -2.42
CA GLU A 94 -7.99 18.10 -2.19
C GLU A 94 -7.05 18.85 -3.13
N ARG A 95 -7.42 20.09 -3.52
CA ARG A 95 -6.52 21.09 -4.04
C ARG A 95 -6.10 22.03 -2.91
N LEU A 96 -4.87 21.91 -2.47
CA LEU A 96 -4.26 22.79 -1.47
C LEU A 96 -3.85 24.13 -2.11
N PRO A 97 -3.66 25.20 -1.28
CA PRO A 97 -3.11 26.47 -1.75
C PRO A 97 -1.79 26.28 -2.50
N GLY A 98 -1.54 27.15 -3.50
CA GLY A 98 -0.42 26.99 -4.42
C GLY A 98 -0.65 25.95 -5.52
N ASN A 99 -1.92 25.55 -5.74
CA ASN A 99 -2.31 24.53 -6.71
C ASN A 99 -1.58 23.19 -6.53
N VAL A 100 -1.41 22.76 -5.28
CA VAL A 100 -0.87 21.43 -4.91
C VAL A 100 -2.04 20.46 -4.76
N GLY A 101 -1.96 19.32 -5.45
CA GLY A 101 -2.90 18.21 -5.28
C GLY A 101 -2.54 17.36 -4.05
N TYR A 102 -3.54 16.89 -3.33
CA TYR A 102 -3.37 16.00 -2.19
C TYR A 102 -4.33 14.82 -2.31
N LEU A 103 -3.81 13.61 -2.13
CA LEU A 103 -4.53 12.35 -2.19
C LEU A 103 -4.13 11.45 -1.02
N ASP A 104 -5.04 11.23 -0.06
CA ASP A 104 -4.87 10.30 1.06
C ASP A 104 -5.46 8.94 0.66
N ILE A 105 -4.61 7.93 0.52
CA ILE A 105 -4.98 6.55 0.21
C ILE A 105 -4.68 5.68 1.43
N ARG A 106 -5.69 4.95 1.89
CA ARG A 106 -5.57 4.07 3.07
C ARG A 106 -5.62 2.59 2.73
N GLU A 107 -6.24 2.25 1.60
CA GLU A 107 -6.30 0.90 1.08
C GLU A 107 -6.50 0.94 -0.45
N PHE A 108 -5.96 -0.04 -1.17
CA PHE A 108 -6.18 -0.24 -2.59
C PHE A 108 -7.21 -1.37 -2.75
N TYR A 109 -8.49 -1.02 -2.85
CA TYR A 109 -9.54 -2.01 -3.13
C TYR A 109 -9.60 -2.35 -4.61
N TYR A 110 -10.25 -3.43 -4.98
CA TYR A 110 -10.39 -3.87 -6.37
C TYR A 110 -10.92 -2.76 -7.29
N PRO A 111 -10.33 -2.56 -8.48
CA PRO A 111 -10.85 -1.60 -9.46
C PRO A 111 -12.30 -1.84 -9.86
N SER A 112 -12.74 -3.10 -9.87
CA SER A 112 -14.15 -3.46 -10.11
C SER A 112 -15.13 -2.89 -9.08
N TRP A 113 -14.65 -2.47 -7.91
CA TRP A 113 -15.46 -1.85 -6.86
C TRP A 113 -15.25 -0.34 -6.80
N GLY A 114 -14.00 0.11 -6.75
CA GLY A 114 -13.63 1.50 -6.47
C GLY A 114 -12.93 2.22 -7.63
N GLY A 115 -12.85 1.61 -8.80
CA GLY A 115 -12.13 2.19 -9.94
C GLY A 115 -12.68 3.54 -10.39
N ASP A 116 -14.01 3.69 -10.43
CA ASP A 116 -14.63 4.97 -10.78
C ASP A 116 -14.29 6.07 -9.78
N THR A 117 -14.20 5.74 -8.47
CA THR A 117 -13.79 6.68 -7.42
C THR A 117 -12.33 7.10 -7.60
N ALA A 118 -11.44 6.15 -7.93
CA ALA A 118 -10.03 6.42 -8.21
C ALA A 118 -9.86 7.31 -9.46
N VAL A 119 -10.58 7.01 -10.52
CA VAL A 119 -10.63 7.80 -11.76
C VAL A 119 -11.09 9.23 -11.46
N ALA A 120 -12.17 9.40 -10.69
CA ALA A 120 -12.70 10.72 -10.31
C ALA A 120 -11.67 11.52 -9.50
N ALA A 121 -11.00 10.90 -8.52
CA ALA A 121 -9.96 11.51 -7.72
C ALA A 121 -8.77 11.98 -8.57
N MET A 122 -8.28 11.13 -9.47
CA MET A 122 -7.16 11.48 -10.35
C MET A 122 -7.53 12.58 -11.36
N ASN A 123 -8.74 12.55 -11.92
CA ASN A 123 -9.24 13.60 -12.81
C ASN A 123 -9.44 14.95 -12.07
N PHE A 124 -9.83 14.94 -10.78
CA PHE A 124 -9.86 16.14 -9.95
C PHE A 124 -8.46 16.75 -9.80
N LEU A 125 -7.42 15.93 -9.68
CA LEU A 125 -6.05 16.36 -9.41
C LEU A 125 -5.24 16.69 -10.65
N VAL A 126 -5.68 16.29 -11.83
CA VAL A 126 -4.88 16.38 -13.07
C VAL A 126 -4.41 17.79 -13.42
N ASN A 127 -5.10 18.82 -12.98
CA ASN A 127 -4.73 20.22 -13.26
C ASN A 127 -3.87 20.85 -12.15
N THR A 128 -3.51 20.14 -11.11
CA THR A 128 -2.57 20.63 -10.08
C THR A 128 -1.13 20.63 -10.61
N ASN A 129 -0.27 21.45 -10.02
CA ASN A 129 1.12 21.57 -10.45
C ASN A 129 2.04 20.54 -9.81
N VAL A 130 1.74 20.10 -8.58
CA VAL A 130 2.48 19.09 -7.82
C VAL A 130 1.46 18.19 -7.12
N LEU A 131 1.73 16.89 -7.03
CA LEU A 131 0.89 15.92 -6.32
C LEU A 131 1.58 15.41 -5.06
N LEU A 132 0.86 15.44 -3.96
CA LEU A 132 1.22 14.74 -2.72
C LEU A 132 0.31 13.51 -2.59
N VAL A 133 0.88 12.31 -2.57
CA VAL A 133 0.17 11.06 -2.27
C VAL A 133 0.51 10.64 -0.84
N ASP A 134 -0.47 10.61 0.02
CA ASP A 134 -0.29 10.27 1.43
C ASP A 134 -0.60 8.80 1.68
N LEU A 135 0.44 8.01 1.92
CA LEU A 135 0.37 6.59 2.24
C LEU A 135 0.70 6.29 3.71
N ARG A 136 0.86 7.31 4.57
CA ARG A 136 1.28 7.10 5.97
C ARG A 136 0.36 6.18 6.76
N LYS A 137 -0.88 6.00 6.33
CA LYS A 137 -1.87 5.10 6.94
C LYS A 137 -2.36 4.02 5.96
N CYS A 138 -1.65 3.81 4.86
CA CYS A 138 -2.03 2.83 3.84
C CYS A 138 -1.62 1.42 4.27
N ARG A 139 -2.59 0.52 4.32
CA ARG A 139 -2.39 -0.88 4.74
C ARG A 139 -2.09 -1.83 3.59
N GLY A 140 -2.17 -1.34 2.37
CA GLY A 140 -1.92 -2.15 1.19
C GLY A 140 -3.13 -2.32 0.29
N GLY A 141 -3.29 -3.51 -0.28
CA GLY A 141 -4.44 -3.88 -1.11
C GLY A 141 -4.05 -4.42 -2.48
N ASP A 142 -4.93 -4.22 -3.44
CA ASP A 142 -4.95 -4.88 -4.73
C ASP A 142 -3.98 -4.26 -5.75
N PRO A 143 -3.14 -5.07 -6.42
CA PRO A 143 -2.14 -4.57 -7.37
C PRO A 143 -2.75 -3.97 -8.66
N ASP A 144 -3.97 -4.36 -9.06
CA ASP A 144 -4.63 -3.75 -10.21
C ASP A 144 -5.07 -2.32 -9.91
N MET A 145 -5.50 -2.01 -8.68
CA MET A 145 -5.78 -0.63 -8.27
C MET A 145 -4.50 0.20 -8.20
N ILE A 146 -3.40 -0.41 -7.73
CA ILE A 146 -2.07 0.22 -7.78
C ILE A 146 -1.70 0.54 -9.23
N ALA A 147 -1.90 -0.41 -10.15
CA ALA A 147 -1.65 -0.20 -11.57
C ALA A 147 -2.54 0.90 -12.17
N LEU A 148 -3.83 0.95 -11.83
CA LEU A 148 -4.75 1.98 -12.29
C LEU A 148 -4.29 3.38 -11.85
N ILE A 149 -4.02 3.60 -10.56
CA ILE A 149 -3.61 4.92 -10.05
C ILE A 149 -2.22 5.29 -10.58
N SER A 150 -1.28 4.35 -10.64
CA SER A 150 0.04 4.56 -11.22
C SER A 150 -0.03 4.97 -12.68
N SER A 151 -1.01 4.47 -13.44
CA SER A 151 -1.20 4.82 -14.86
C SER A 151 -1.49 6.30 -15.07
N TYR A 152 -2.12 6.97 -14.11
CA TYR A 152 -2.29 8.43 -14.16
C TYR A 152 -0.99 9.19 -13.91
N ILE A 153 -0.10 8.63 -13.07
CA ILE A 153 1.14 9.28 -12.64
C ILE A 153 2.24 9.15 -13.70
N PHE A 154 2.28 8.00 -14.40
CA PHE A 154 3.16 7.81 -15.54
C PHE A 154 2.56 8.44 -16.81
N GLY A 155 3.37 8.58 -17.86
CA GLY A 155 2.91 9.06 -19.15
C GLY A 155 2.27 7.95 -20.00
N ASP A 156 2.25 8.17 -21.33
CA ASP A 156 1.59 7.26 -22.28
C ASP A 156 2.36 5.93 -22.50
N GLU A 157 3.62 5.86 -22.11
CA GLU A 157 4.41 4.64 -22.25
C GLU A 157 3.99 3.59 -21.22
N ARG A 158 3.86 2.34 -21.68
CA ARG A 158 3.58 1.22 -20.75
C ARG A 158 4.79 0.93 -19.87
N VAL A 159 4.55 0.95 -18.59
CA VAL A 159 5.56 0.73 -17.56
C VAL A 159 5.27 -0.59 -16.84
N HIS A 160 6.24 -1.52 -16.82
CA HIS A 160 6.16 -2.72 -15.99
C HIS A 160 6.39 -2.33 -14.53
N LEU A 161 5.35 -2.34 -13.72
CA LEU A 161 5.39 -1.87 -12.33
C LEU A 161 5.99 -2.93 -11.40
N SER A 162 5.40 -4.12 -11.40
CA SER A 162 5.72 -5.21 -10.48
C SER A 162 5.41 -6.56 -11.11
N SER A 163 5.96 -7.63 -10.55
CA SER A 163 5.53 -9.00 -10.80
C SER A 163 5.23 -9.70 -9.48
N LEU A 164 4.23 -10.58 -9.46
CA LEU A 164 3.90 -11.42 -8.33
C LEU A 164 4.06 -12.88 -8.73
N TYR A 165 4.97 -13.58 -8.05
CA TYR A 165 5.09 -15.03 -8.17
C TYR A 165 4.12 -15.70 -7.19
N TRP A 166 3.32 -16.64 -7.66
CA TRP A 166 2.38 -17.44 -6.89
C TRP A 166 2.81 -18.89 -6.85
N ARG A 167 3.11 -19.38 -5.65
CA ARG A 167 3.65 -20.74 -5.48
C ARG A 167 2.69 -21.84 -5.90
N GLU A 168 1.42 -21.72 -5.55
CA GLU A 168 0.43 -22.79 -5.76
C GLU A 168 0.26 -23.15 -7.24
N GLN A 169 0.26 -22.13 -8.09
CA GLN A 169 0.10 -22.27 -9.53
C GLN A 169 1.44 -22.33 -10.27
N ASP A 170 2.55 -22.03 -9.60
CA ASP A 170 3.88 -21.83 -10.19
C ASP A 170 3.86 -20.82 -11.35
N VAL A 171 3.18 -19.70 -11.12
CA VAL A 171 2.96 -18.64 -12.13
C VAL A 171 3.52 -17.32 -11.65
N THR A 172 4.06 -16.54 -12.57
CA THR A 172 4.43 -15.14 -12.35
C THR A 172 3.49 -14.24 -13.14
N GLU A 173 2.69 -13.45 -12.45
CA GLU A 173 1.83 -12.41 -13.02
C GLU A 173 2.57 -11.08 -13.08
N GLN A 174 2.34 -10.31 -14.14
CA GLN A 174 2.96 -9.01 -14.34
C GLN A 174 1.94 -7.89 -14.28
N TYR A 175 2.25 -6.85 -13.53
CA TYR A 175 1.41 -5.66 -13.39
C TYR A 175 2.05 -4.49 -14.13
N TRP A 176 1.28 -3.90 -15.04
CA TRP A 176 1.73 -2.84 -15.94
C TRP A 176 0.80 -1.64 -15.82
N THR A 177 1.29 -0.44 -16.15
CA THR A 177 0.40 0.68 -16.40
C THR A 177 -0.59 0.33 -17.50
N LEU A 178 -1.83 0.82 -17.38
CA LEU A 178 -2.91 0.52 -18.32
C LEU A 178 -2.67 1.22 -19.66
N PRO A 179 -3.02 0.58 -20.77
CA PRO A 179 -2.87 1.17 -22.12
C PRO A 179 -3.84 2.32 -22.37
N TYR A 180 -4.86 2.46 -21.53
CA TYR A 180 -5.87 3.51 -21.60
C TYR A 180 -6.35 3.85 -20.19
N ILE A 181 -6.52 5.14 -19.92
CA ILE A 181 -7.15 5.67 -18.71
C ILE A 181 -8.23 6.69 -19.09
N PRO A 182 -9.35 6.77 -18.35
CA PRO A 182 -10.34 7.83 -18.54
C PRO A 182 -9.81 9.18 -18.08
N GLY A 183 -9.54 10.10 -19.00
CA GLY A 183 -9.03 11.43 -18.69
C GLY A 183 -7.60 11.68 -19.16
N LYS A 184 -6.83 12.43 -18.39
CA LYS A 184 -5.47 12.85 -18.75
C LYS A 184 -4.46 12.29 -17.75
N HIS A 185 -3.26 11.96 -18.25
CA HIS A 185 -2.12 11.65 -17.40
C HIS A 185 -1.67 12.88 -16.59
N TYR A 186 -1.15 12.63 -15.41
CA TYR A 186 -0.49 13.64 -14.59
C TYR A 186 0.84 14.06 -15.24
N GLY A 187 1.48 13.12 -15.94
CA GLY A 187 2.67 13.32 -16.76
C GLY A 187 3.92 13.64 -15.92
N ASP A 188 4.79 14.49 -16.44
CA ASP A 188 6.11 14.79 -15.83
C ASP A 188 6.05 15.72 -14.61
N LYS A 189 4.86 16.12 -14.17
CA LYS A 189 4.72 16.98 -12.99
C LYS A 189 5.24 16.29 -11.73
N PRO A 190 5.85 17.05 -10.78
CA PRO A 190 6.43 16.50 -9.57
C PRO A 190 5.41 15.74 -8.73
N VAL A 191 5.84 14.61 -8.16
CA VAL A 191 5.06 13.79 -7.22
C VAL A 191 5.89 13.53 -5.97
N TYR A 192 5.29 13.75 -4.82
CA TYR A 192 5.82 13.36 -3.52
C TYR A 192 4.94 12.29 -2.90
N VAL A 193 5.53 11.26 -2.32
CA VAL A 193 4.83 10.20 -1.61
C VAL A 193 5.18 10.26 -0.13
N LEU A 194 4.17 10.37 0.73
CA LEU A 194 4.37 10.40 2.18
C LEU A 194 4.29 8.98 2.72
N THR A 195 5.33 8.56 3.44
CA THR A 195 5.43 7.21 4.02
C THR A 195 5.60 7.25 5.53
N SER A 196 5.21 6.17 6.19
CA SER A 196 5.49 5.92 7.61
C SER A 196 5.76 4.44 7.83
N LYS A 197 6.15 4.06 9.04
CA LYS A 197 6.27 2.65 9.46
C LYS A 197 4.97 1.85 9.32
N ASP A 198 3.82 2.54 9.26
CA ASP A 198 2.50 1.92 9.11
C ASP A 198 2.09 1.76 7.64
N THR A 199 2.83 2.35 6.68
CA THR A 199 2.71 2.07 5.25
C THR A 199 3.12 0.62 5.01
N PHE A 200 2.21 -0.21 4.46
CA PHE A 200 2.43 -1.64 4.39
C PHE A 200 1.95 -2.28 3.08
N SER A 201 2.53 -3.44 2.69
CA SER A 201 2.06 -4.29 1.59
C SER A 201 1.91 -3.52 0.26
N GLY A 202 0.73 -3.49 -0.35
CA GLY A 202 0.45 -2.73 -1.59
C GLY A 202 0.76 -1.23 -1.49
N GLY A 203 0.70 -0.63 -0.27
CA GLY A 203 1.16 0.75 -0.05
C GLY A 203 2.66 0.89 -0.27
N GLU A 204 3.43 -0.11 0.15
CA GLU A 204 4.87 -0.19 -0.08
C GLU A 204 5.17 -0.47 -1.56
N GLU A 205 4.39 -1.35 -2.19
CA GLU A 205 4.50 -1.63 -3.62
C GLU A 205 4.36 -0.35 -4.44
N PHE A 206 3.32 0.45 -4.18
CA PHE A 206 3.10 1.73 -4.86
C PHE A 206 4.30 2.67 -4.67
N ALA A 207 4.77 2.85 -3.43
CA ALA A 207 5.92 3.69 -3.12
C ALA A 207 7.21 3.17 -3.79
N TYR A 208 7.45 1.85 -3.74
CA TYR A 208 8.64 1.21 -4.31
C TYR A 208 8.67 1.31 -5.84
N ASN A 209 7.53 1.11 -6.50
CA ASN A 209 7.39 1.25 -7.93
C ASN A 209 7.73 2.67 -8.42
N LEU A 210 7.25 3.69 -7.72
CA LEU A 210 7.55 5.09 -8.05
C LEU A 210 9.00 5.46 -7.73
N LYS A 211 9.54 4.99 -6.61
CA LYS A 211 10.92 5.25 -6.20
C LYS A 211 11.94 4.63 -7.16
N THR A 212 11.83 3.33 -7.44
CA THR A 212 12.79 2.61 -8.30
C THR A 212 12.85 3.17 -9.72
N ARG A 213 11.78 3.84 -10.15
CA ARG A 213 11.68 4.55 -11.44
C ARG A 213 11.98 6.03 -11.35
N GLN A 214 12.38 6.54 -10.18
CA GLN A 214 12.65 7.96 -9.95
C GLN A 214 11.47 8.87 -10.35
N ARG A 215 10.23 8.32 -10.27
CA ARG A 215 9.02 9.04 -10.65
C ARG A 215 8.47 9.90 -9.53
N ALA A 216 8.77 9.60 -8.28
CA ALA A 216 8.38 10.36 -7.11
C ALA A 216 9.52 10.45 -6.10
N ILE A 217 9.45 11.46 -5.23
CA ILE A 217 10.31 11.64 -4.06
C ILE A 217 9.54 11.16 -2.84
N LEU A 218 10.07 10.19 -2.11
CA LEU A 218 9.48 9.68 -0.88
C LEU A 218 9.93 10.52 0.32
N VAL A 219 8.96 10.94 1.14
CA VAL A 219 9.19 11.79 2.34
C VAL A 219 8.53 11.12 3.55
N GLY A 220 9.27 10.90 4.62
CA GLY A 220 8.73 10.30 5.84
C GLY A 220 9.64 9.29 6.49
N GLU A 221 9.08 8.18 6.92
CA GLU A 221 9.79 7.07 7.56
C GLU A 221 9.91 5.88 6.61
N THR A 222 10.86 4.98 6.92
CA THR A 222 10.93 3.65 6.28
C THR A 222 9.64 2.89 6.58
N THR A 223 9.12 2.22 5.57
CA THR A 223 7.84 1.50 5.64
C THR A 223 7.91 0.18 6.40
N GLY A 224 6.80 -0.51 6.53
CA GLY A 224 6.65 -1.68 7.40
C GLY A 224 7.44 -2.93 7.01
N GLY A 225 7.74 -3.15 5.74
CA GLY A 225 8.55 -4.28 5.26
C GLY A 225 7.75 -5.56 5.07
N GLY A 226 6.65 -5.53 4.31
CA GLY A 226 5.87 -6.70 3.92
C GLY A 226 5.67 -6.78 2.41
N ALA A 227 6.33 -7.73 1.75
CA ALA A 227 6.32 -7.89 0.31
C ALA A 227 5.75 -9.24 -0.19
N HIS A 228 5.22 -10.05 0.72
CA HIS A 228 4.69 -11.37 0.41
C HIS A 228 3.14 -11.34 0.41
N PRO A 229 2.48 -11.21 -0.75
CA PRO A 229 1.03 -11.30 -0.82
C PRO A 229 0.55 -12.71 -0.46
N GLY A 230 -0.70 -12.79 -0.04
CA GLY A 230 -1.29 -14.05 0.37
C GLY A 230 -2.78 -13.97 0.57
N SER A 231 -3.33 -14.98 1.23
CA SER A 231 -4.75 -15.08 1.50
C SER A 231 -5.03 -15.50 2.94
N PRO A 232 -6.17 -15.08 3.51
CA PRO A 232 -6.66 -15.62 4.76
C PRO A 232 -7.31 -16.99 4.54
N TYR A 233 -7.02 -17.93 5.46
CA TYR A 233 -7.62 -19.26 5.52
C TYR A 233 -8.32 -19.45 6.86
N ARG A 234 -9.61 -19.79 6.84
CA ARG A 234 -10.34 -20.14 8.05
C ARG A 234 -9.76 -21.42 8.65
N ILE A 235 -9.34 -21.37 9.90
CA ILE A 235 -8.80 -22.53 10.65
C ILE A 235 -9.74 -22.96 11.77
N HIS A 236 -10.65 -22.10 12.21
CA HIS A 236 -11.69 -22.36 13.20
C HIS A 236 -12.85 -21.39 12.99
N ALA A 237 -13.99 -21.58 13.67
CA ALA A 237 -15.12 -20.68 13.58
C ALA A 237 -14.78 -19.22 13.86
N HIS A 238 -13.85 -18.96 14.78
CA HIS A 238 -13.44 -17.62 15.20
C HIS A 238 -11.99 -17.27 14.84
N PHE A 239 -11.31 -18.09 14.02
CA PHE A 239 -9.91 -17.85 13.68
C PHE A 239 -9.66 -18.07 12.20
N ASP A 240 -8.88 -17.17 11.63
CA ASP A 240 -8.18 -17.39 10.37
C ASP A 240 -6.67 -17.26 10.55
N VAL A 241 -5.95 -17.73 9.57
CA VAL A 241 -4.52 -17.48 9.40
C VAL A 241 -4.29 -16.88 8.02
N PHE A 242 -3.64 -15.72 7.96
CA PHE A 242 -3.16 -15.17 6.69
C PHE A 242 -1.84 -15.85 6.32
N ILE A 243 -1.82 -16.53 5.18
CA ILE A 243 -0.64 -17.26 4.70
C ILE A 243 -0.15 -16.57 3.43
N PRO A 244 1.07 -15.98 3.46
CA PRO A 244 1.76 -15.54 2.25
C PRO A 244 2.02 -16.72 1.31
N ASN A 245 1.38 -16.72 0.15
CA ASN A 245 1.54 -17.74 -0.88
C ASN A 245 2.19 -17.22 -2.17
N GLY A 246 2.53 -15.92 -2.17
CA GLY A 246 3.23 -15.24 -3.24
C GLY A 246 4.36 -14.36 -2.74
N ARG A 247 5.13 -13.82 -3.68
CA ARG A 247 6.19 -12.84 -3.42
C ARG A 247 6.25 -11.80 -4.52
N SER A 248 6.47 -10.55 -4.15
CA SER A 248 6.71 -9.46 -5.10
C SER A 248 8.11 -9.53 -5.69
N ILE A 249 8.22 -9.15 -6.96
CA ILE A 249 9.48 -9.06 -7.70
C ILE A 249 9.44 -7.74 -8.48
N ASN A 250 10.26 -6.77 -8.09
CA ASN A 250 10.36 -5.52 -8.83
C ASN A 250 11.22 -5.73 -10.09
N PRO A 251 10.76 -5.30 -11.29
CA PRO A 251 11.46 -5.57 -12.55
C PRO A 251 12.80 -4.83 -12.70
N ILE A 252 13.05 -3.80 -11.90
CA ILE A 252 14.31 -3.03 -11.95
C ILE A 252 15.35 -3.62 -11.00
N THR A 253 14.94 -3.92 -9.76
CA THR A 253 15.87 -4.40 -8.72
C THR A 253 16.01 -5.91 -8.67
N GLY A 254 15.05 -6.65 -9.27
CA GLY A 254 14.96 -8.12 -9.17
C GLY A 254 14.62 -8.63 -7.77
N THR A 255 14.31 -7.73 -6.82
CA THR A 255 14.02 -8.03 -5.42
C THR A 255 12.76 -7.27 -4.95
N ASN A 256 12.56 -7.19 -3.65
CA ASN A 256 11.42 -6.50 -3.02
C ASN A 256 11.85 -5.86 -1.68
N TRP A 257 10.89 -5.38 -0.91
CA TRP A 257 11.07 -4.65 0.35
C TRP A 257 10.81 -5.51 1.61
N GLU A 258 10.72 -6.85 1.48
CA GLU A 258 10.44 -7.73 2.63
C GLU A 258 11.48 -7.55 3.73
N GLY A 259 11.01 -7.41 4.96
CA GLY A 259 11.81 -7.26 6.18
C GLY A 259 12.56 -5.94 6.33
N CYS A 260 12.84 -5.21 5.24
CA CYS A 260 13.62 -3.96 5.27
C CYS A 260 12.76 -2.69 5.07
N GLY A 261 11.57 -2.83 4.46
CA GLY A 261 10.75 -1.68 4.08
C GLY A 261 11.32 -0.86 2.92
N VAL A 262 10.58 0.17 2.52
CA VAL A 262 10.98 1.16 1.53
C VAL A 262 11.52 2.39 2.26
N ALA A 263 12.82 2.62 2.19
CA ALA A 263 13.42 3.80 2.79
C ALA A 263 12.99 5.07 2.03
N PRO A 264 12.63 6.17 2.71
CA PRO A 264 12.32 7.43 2.05
C PRO A 264 13.58 8.09 1.45
N ASP A 265 13.39 9.04 0.52
CA ASP A 265 14.47 9.87 0.00
C ASP A 265 14.77 11.02 0.97
N ILE A 266 13.75 11.48 1.69
CA ILE A 266 13.86 12.50 2.75
C ILE A 266 13.30 11.90 4.04
N SER A 267 14.21 11.54 4.94
CA SER A 267 13.85 10.91 6.22
C SER A 267 13.43 11.96 7.24
N VAL A 268 12.19 11.89 7.68
CA VAL A 268 11.60 12.72 8.75
C VAL A 268 10.54 11.92 9.49
N ALA A 269 10.20 12.31 10.71
CA ALA A 269 9.08 11.70 11.43
C ALA A 269 7.77 11.86 10.65
N GLN A 270 6.89 10.85 10.74
CA GLN A 270 5.65 10.81 9.96
C GLN A 270 4.76 12.07 10.16
N GLU A 271 4.79 12.67 11.36
CA GLU A 271 4.03 13.89 11.68
C GLU A 271 4.55 15.10 10.90
N GLN A 272 5.82 15.10 10.50
CA GLN A 272 6.47 16.18 9.76
C GLN A 272 6.42 15.96 8.24
N ALA A 273 6.15 14.72 7.78
CA ALA A 273 6.25 14.35 6.37
C ALA A 273 5.37 15.24 5.47
N PHE A 274 4.12 15.49 5.87
CA PHE A 274 3.22 16.37 5.11
C PHE A 274 3.76 17.80 5.02
N LYS A 275 4.18 18.39 6.15
CA LYS A 275 4.72 19.76 6.18
C LYS A 275 5.94 19.88 5.25
N VAL A 276 6.88 18.94 5.35
CA VAL A 276 8.11 18.95 4.55
C VAL A 276 7.81 18.80 3.07
N ALA A 277 7.01 17.82 2.68
CA ALA A 277 6.64 17.60 1.28
C ALA A 277 5.86 18.79 0.70
N TYR A 278 4.94 19.37 1.47
CA TYR A 278 4.19 20.55 1.03
C TYR A 278 5.08 21.78 0.83
N GLN A 279 6.03 22.02 1.73
CA GLN A 279 7.04 23.08 1.56
C GLN A 279 7.88 22.87 0.30
N LEU A 280 8.32 21.62 0.02
CA LEU A 280 9.06 21.29 -1.20
C LEU A 280 8.21 21.52 -2.45
N ALA A 281 6.94 21.12 -2.43
CA ALA A 281 6.00 21.35 -3.51
C ALA A 281 5.83 22.84 -3.81
N LEU A 282 5.60 23.66 -2.78
CA LEU A 282 5.44 25.10 -2.92
C LEU A 282 6.73 25.77 -3.47
N LYS A 283 7.89 25.38 -2.97
CA LYS A 283 9.19 25.88 -3.48
C LYS A 283 9.39 25.51 -4.94
N SER A 284 9.07 24.26 -5.33
CA SER A 284 9.15 23.82 -6.72
C SER A 284 8.26 24.64 -7.64
N ILE A 285 7.03 24.94 -7.21
CA ILE A 285 6.09 25.78 -7.97
C ILE A 285 6.62 27.21 -8.12
N ILE A 286 7.05 27.85 -7.02
CA ILE A 286 7.61 29.20 -7.05
C ILE A 286 8.81 29.26 -8.00
N THR A 287 9.71 28.28 -7.93
CA THR A 287 10.88 28.20 -8.82
C THR A 287 10.47 28.04 -10.29
N SER A 288 9.48 27.20 -10.59
CA SER A 288 9.01 26.96 -11.95
C SER A 288 8.34 28.16 -12.59
N LEU A 289 7.73 29.07 -11.79
CA LEU A 289 7.07 30.27 -12.24
C LEU A 289 8.06 31.41 -12.52
N GLY A 290 9.31 31.33 -12.04
CA GLY A 290 10.33 32.35 -12.22
C GLY A 290 10.12 33.62 -11.37
N GLU A 291 11.00 34.61 -11.57
CA GLU A 291 11.03 35.82 -10.73
C GLU A 291 9.91 36.84 -11.04
N SER A 292 9.37 36.82 -12.25
CA SER A 292 8.37 37.82 -12.72
C SER A 292 7.20 37.16 -13.42
N PRO A 293 6.40 36.35 -12.72
CA PRO A 293 5.23 35.70 -13.32
C PRO A 293 4.17 36.75 -13.73
N SER A 294 3.47 36.49 -14.82
CA SER A 294 2.44 37.37 -15.36
C SER A 294 1.07 36.70 -15.46
N GLY A 295 0.01 37.51 -15.58
CA GLY A 295 -1.35 37.00 -15.72
C GLY A 295 -1.76 36.07 -14.56
N PRO A 296 -2.39 34.95 -14.83
CA PRO A 296 -2.86 34.01 -13.79
C PRO A 296 -1.71 33.41 -12.96
N PHE A 297 -0.49 33.37 -13.51
CA PHE A 297 0.68 32.82 -12.81
C PHE A 297 1.15 33.73 -11.66
N ARG A 298 0.86 35.05 -11.70
CA ARG A 298 1.15 35.95 -10.60
C ARG A 298 0.32 35.57 -9.37
N ALA A 299 -0.99 35.41 -9.53
CA ALA A 299 -1.88 35.02 -8.44
C ALA A 299 -1.47 33.65 -7.84
N LEU A 300 -1.08 32.70 -8.69
CA LEU A 300 -0.56 31.41 -8.24
C LEU A 300 0.73 31.53 -7.43
N ALA A 301 1.67 32.37 -7.87
CA ALA A 301 2.92 32.63 -7.14
C ALA A 301 2.65 33.25 -5.77
N GLU A 302 1.75 34.24 -5.69
CA GLU A 302 1.35 34.89 -4.43
C GLU A 302 0.67 33.88 -3.48
N GLU A 303 -0.23 33.04 -4.00
CA GLU A 303 -0.87 31.95 -3.24
C GLU A 303 0.19 30.97 -2.68
N ALA A 304 1.14 30.54 -3.52
CA ALA A 304 2.20 29.61 -3.10
C ALA A 304 3.16 30.24 -2.07
N GLN A 305 3.54 31.50 -2.25
CA GLN A 305 4.39 32.23 -1.29
C GLN A 305 3.71 32.41 0.06
N THR A 306 2.43 32.80 0.05
CA THR A 306 1.62 32.95 1.27
C THR A 306 1.47 31.63 2.00
N ALA A 307 1.18 30.55 1.28
CA ALA A 307 1.08 29.20 1.84
C ALA A 307 2.42 28.74 2.43
N LEU A 308 3.54 28.99 1.76
CA LEU A 308 4.87 28.65 2.24
C LEU A 308 5.23 29.40 3.52
N ALA A 309 4.93 30.70 3.59
CA ALA A 309 5.15 31.51 4.80
C ALA A 309 4.32 31.01 5.99
N GLY A 310 3.11 30.53 5.77
CA GLY A 310 2.26 29.93 6.80
C GLY A 310 2.69 28.54 7.27
N GLN A 311 3.65 27.88 6.58
CA GLN A 311 4.23 26.60 6.96
C GLN A 311 5.56 26.72 7.76
N LEU A 312 6.17 27.87 7.80
CA LEU A 312 7.39 28.15 8.56
C LEU A 312 7.10 28.38 10.04
#